data_bf26be43ba5168634a228805f1f7e6ae
#
_entry.id   bf26be43ba5168634a228805f1f7e6ae
#
_cell.length_a   1.000
_cell.length_b   1.000
_cell.length_c   1.000
_cell.angle_alpha   90.00
_cell.angle_beta   90.00
_cell.angle_gamma   90.00
#
_symmetry.space_group_name_H-M   'P 1'
#
loop_
_entity.id
_entity.type
_entity.pdbx_description
1 polymer ?
#
loop_
_entity_poly.entity_id
_entity_poly.type
_entity_poly.pdbx_seq_one_letter_code
_entity_poly.pdbx_strand_id
1 'polypeptide(L)'
;MSLTEPRSVNAPTSSTSSLKVTIPTLQEKKRNHAPISALTAYDYAMARLVDEASIDLVLVGDSLGMVMLGHESTLAVTMDEMLMFTRAVRRGGRRALLAADMPYASYHVAAAEGVRNGLRFVKEAGAEAVKVEGGRNRVELVERMTDAEISVIGHIGVTPQSLHRIGGYRVQGKSVAAAEMLVEDALALESAGAVLLVLEGVPREVAAKITAELTIPTIGIGAGPECDGQIL
;
A
#
# COMPACT_ATOMS: atom_id res chain seq x y z
N MET A 1 58.17 24.31 -11.69
CA MET A 1 56.77 24.04 -12.09
C MET A 1 56.38 22.73 -11.45
N SER A 2 55.64 22.80 -10.34
CA SER A 2 55.18 21.63 -9.58
C SER A 2 53.78 21.27 -10.09
N LEU A 3 53.64 20.06 -10.62
CA LEU A 3 52.35 19.52 -11.06
C LEU A 3 51.70 18.91 -9.82
N THR A 4 50.61 19.53 -9.39
CA THR A 4 49.72 19.02 -8.31
C THR A 4 48.99 17.75 -8.77
N GLU A 5 49.20 16.65 -8.10
CA GLU A 5 48.42 15.40 -8.29
C GLU A 5 46.93 15.62 -7.97
N PRO A 6 46.03 15.00 -8.74
CA PRO A 6 44.61 15.08 -8.44
C PRO A 6 44.25 14.27 -7.16
N ARG A 7 43.61 14.93 -6.20
CA ARG A 7 43.06 14.27 -5.02
C ARG A 7 42.05 13.23 -5.43
N SER A 8 42.25 11.96 -5.07
CA SER A 8 41.27 10.92 -5.17
C SER A 8 40.10 11.20 -4.18
N VAL A 9 38.96 11.51 -4.75
CA VAL A 9 37.71 11.59 -3.96
C VAL A 9 37.29 10.16 -3.67
N ASN A 10 37.60 9.67 -2.48
CA ASN A 10 37.03 8.41 -1.99
C ASN A 10 35.52 8.60 -1.84
N ALA A 11 34.74 8.04 -2.74
CA ALA A 11 33.33 7.86 -2.56
C ALA A 11 33.11 6.93 -1.35
N PRO A 12 32.16 7.24 -0.43
CA PRO A 12 31.87 6.36 0.67
C PRO A 12 31.24 5.08 0.12
N THR A 13 31.97 3.97 0.14
CA THR A 13 31.45 2.63 -0.09
C THR A 13 30.68 2.21 1.16
N SER A 14 29.45 2.69 1.34
CA SER A 14 28.51 2.04 2.23
C SER A 14 27.71 1.00 1.45
N SER A 15 28.30 -0.16 1.24
CA SER A 15 27.53 -1.36 0.90
C SER A 15 26.86 -1.90 2.15
N THR A 16 25.89 -1.20 2.70
CA THR A 16 24.83 -1.87 3.46
C THR A 16 23.98 -2.58 2.43
N SER A 17 24.21 -3.89 2.24
CA SER A 17 23.25 -4.76 1.59
C SER A 17 21.97 -4.64 2.40
N SER A 18 21.08 -3.76 1.99
CA SER A 18 19.83 -3.54 2.71
C SER A 18 19.00 -4.79 2.55
N LEU A 19 18.73 -5.49 3.67
CA LEU A 19 17.90 -6.68 3.71
C LEU A 19 16.54 -6.38 3.05
N LYS A 20 16.01 -7.37 2.34
CA LYS A 20 14.67 -7.33 1.76
C LYS A 20 13.64 -7.03 2.84
N VAL A 21 12.79 -6.03 2.62
CA VAL A 21 11.65 -5.74 3.48
C VAL A 21 10.52 -6.73 3.19
N THR A 22 10.03 -7.37 4.23
CA THR A 22 8.97 -8.37 4.17
C THR A 22 7.81 -7.97 5.09
N ILE A 23 6.68 -8.64 5.01
CA ILE A 23 5.55 -8.41 5.94
C ILE A 23 5.99 -8.57 7.40
N PRO A 24 6.70 -9.64 7.80
CA PRO A 24 7.24 -9.74 9.15
C PRO A 24 8.14 -8.56 9.56
N THR A 25 8.94 -8.01 8.63
CA THR A 25 9.76 -6.81 8.88
C THR A 25 8.89 -5.60 9.25
N LEU A 26 7.78 -5.37 8.52
CA LEU A 26 6.86 -4.26 8.80
C LEU A 26 6.14 -4.45 10.14
N GLN A 27 5.72 -5.68 10.44
CA GLN A 27 5.11 -6.02 11.73
C GLN A 27 6.10 -5.84 12.90
N GLU A 28 7.38 -6.16 12.70
CA GLU A 28 8.42 -5.91 13.71
C GLU A 28 8.65 -4.40 13.90
N LYS A 29 8.64 -3.60 12.84
CA LYS A 29 8.71 -2.14 12.95
C LYS A 29 7.58 -1.59 13.81
N LYS A 30 6.34 -2.04 13.63
CA LYS A 30 5.20 -1.66 14.49
C LYS A 30 5.48 -2.01 15.95
N ARG A 31 5.86 -3.25 16.26
CA ARG A 31 6.15 -3.68 17.64
C ARG A 31 7.26 -2.85 18.31
N ASN A 32 8.22 -2.38 17.52
CA ASN A 32 9.35 -1.59 17.97
C ASN A 32 9.10 -0.06 17.87
N HIS A 33 7.90 0.36 17.49
CA HIS A 33 7.54 1.77 17.24
C HIS A 33 8.49 2.47 16.24
N ALA A 34 9.04 1.71 15.29
CA ALA A 34 9.88 2.23 14.22
C ALA A 34 9.00 2.66 13.03
N PRO A 35 9.18 3.88 12.51
CA PRO A 35 8.32 4.38 11.44
C PRO A 35 8.48 3.56 10.15
N ILE A 36 7.36 3.35 9.45
CA ILE A 36 7.31 2.71 8.14
C ILE A 36 7.18 3.79 7.07
N SER A 37 8.10 3.77 6.11
CA SER A 37 8.05 4.66 4.95
C SER A 37 7.39 3.96 3.75
N ALA A 38 6.41 4.61 3.13
CA ALA A 38 5.77 4.10 1.93
C ALA A 38 5.67 5.17 0.85
N LEU A 39 5.88 4.78 -0.41
CA LEU A 39 5.71 5.64 -1.56
C LEU A 39 5.02 4.91 -2.70
N THR A 40 4.29 5.66 -3.53
CA THR A 40 3.83 5.14 -4.81
C THR A 40 4.94 5.17 -5.86
N ALA A 41 4.97 4.18 -6.75
CA ALA A 41 5.79 4.18 -7.94
C ALA A 41 5.04 3.49 -9.07
N TYR A 42 5.27 3.95 -10.32
CA TYR A 42 4.51 3.49 -11.47
C TYR A 42 5.38 2.99 -12.63
N ASP A 43 6.69 3.23 -12.57
CA ASP A 43 7.61 2.80 -13.62
C ASP A 43 8.94 2.26 -13.05
N TYR A 44 9.77 1.73 -13.96
CA TYR A 44 11.07 1.16 -13.62
C TYR A 44 12.05 2.17 -13.02
N ALA A 45 12.10 3.38 -13.58
CA ALA A 45 13.08 4.41 -13.16
C ALA A 45 12.72 4.95 -11.76
N MET A 46 11.45 5.27 -11.55
CA MET A 46 10.94 5.71 -10.23
C MET A 46 11.15 4.61 -9.18
N ALA A 47 10.82 3.36 -9.51
CA ALA A 47 11.00 2.23 -8.60
C ALA A 47 12.45 2.06 -8.14
N ARG A 48 13.43 2.27 -9.03
CA ARG A 48 14.85 2.28 -8.66
C ARG A 48 15.19 3.37 -7.66
N LEU A 49 14.74 4.59 -7.92
CA LEU A 49 15.01 5.73 -7.04
C LEU A 49 14.41 5.51 -5.65
N VAL A 50 13.19 5.01 -5.59
CA VAL A 50 12.48 4.71 -4.33
C VAL A 50 13.17 3.58 -3.56
N ASP A 51 13.64 2.55 -4.25
CA ASP A 51 14.37 1.43 -3.65
C ASP A 51 15.76 1.87 -3.12
N GLU A 52 16.49 2.70 -3.89
CA GLU A 52 17.77 3.31 -3.49
C GLU A 52 17.60 4.26 -2.29
N ALA A 53 16.45 4.96 -2.20
CA ALA A 53 16.09 5.79 -1.05
C ALA A 53 15.73 4.99 0.21
N SER A 54 15.78 3.67 0.14
CA SER A 54 15.49 2.77 1.28
C SER A 54 14.06 2.87 1.82
N ILE A 55 13.09 3.15 0.96
CA ILE A 55 11.66 3.09 1.30
C ILE A 55 11.26 1.65 1.64
N ASP A 56 10.41 1.46 2.64
CA ASP A 56 10.04 0.13 3.13
C ASP A 56 8.96 -0.54 2.29
N LEU A 57 7.96 0.22 1.83
CA LEU A 57 6.82 -0.25 1.06
C LEU A 57 6.68 0.57 -0.23
N VAL A 58 6.61 -0.10 -1.36
CA VAL A 58 6.27 0.51 -2.65
C VAL A 58 4.89 0.03 -3.06
N LEU A 59 4.00 0.98 -3.33
CA LEU A 59 2.65 0.70 -3.81
C LEU A 59 2.52 1.11 -5.28
N VAL A 60 2.11 0.17 -6.12
CA VAL A 60 1.57 0.49 -7.43
C VAL A 60 0.07 0.76 -7.26
N GLY A 61 -0.26 2.05 -7.07
CA GLY A 61 -1.63 2.48 -6.84
C GLY A 61 -2.44 2.58 -8.14
N ASP A 62 -3.75 2.34 -8.09
CA ASP A 62 -4.65 2.59 -9.21
C ASP A 62 -4.79 4.09 -9.53
N SER A 63 -4.27 4.97 -8.65
CA SER A 63 -4.01 6.39 -8.92
C SER A 63 -3.13 6.62 -10.16
N LEU A 64 -2.42 5.58 -10.66
CA LEU A 64 -1.74 5.62 -11.96
C LEU A 64 -2.67 6.05 -13.11
N GLY A 65 -3.95 5.71 -13.02
CA GLY A 65 -4.95 6.16 -13.97
C GLY A 65 -4.98 7.68 -14.11
N MET A 66 -4.89 8.38 -13.00
CA MET A 66 -4.91 9.84 -12.97
C MET A 66 -3.54 10.45 -13.29
N VAL A 67 -2.48 9.95 -12.65
CA VAL A 67 -1.15 10.60 -12.72
C VAL A 67 -0.32 10.17 -13.92
N MET A 68 -0.56 8.98 -14.48
CA MET A 68 0.20 8.44 -15.61
C MET A 68 -0.62 8.38 -16.90
N LEU A 69 -1.92 8.08 -16.81
CA LEU A 69 -2.78 7.88 -17.98
C LEU A 69 -3.71 9.07 -18.26
N GLY A 70 -3.82 10.02 -17.32
CA GLY A 70 -4.63 11.23 -17.49
C GLY A 70 -6.15 11.00 -17.37
N HIS A 71 -6.57 9.91 -16.72
CA HIS A 71 -7.99 9.67 -16.42
C HIS A 71 -8.51 10.65 -15.36
N GLU A 72 -9.79 10.93 -15.34
CA GLU A 72 -10.43 11.78 -14.33
C GLU A 72 -10.54 11.09 -12.95
N SER A 73 -10.47 9.76 -12.90
CA SER A 73 -10.55 8.97 -11.67
C SER A 73 -9.82 7.63 -11.84
N THR A 74 -9.70 6.88 -10.75
CA THR A 74 -9.10 5.53 -10.74
C THR A 74 -10.00 4.46 -11.36
N LEU A 75 -11.28 4.74 -11.57
CA LEU A 75 -12.30 3.75 -11.95
C LEU A 75 -12.09 3.11 -13.34
N ALA A 76 -11.41 3.82 -14.24
CA ALA A 76 -11.17 3.34 -15.61
C ALA A 76 -9.98 2.38 -15.72
N VAL A 77 -9.15 2.29 -14.68
CA VAL A 77 -7.93 1.46 -14.70
C VAL A 77 -8.29 -0.02 -14.78
N THR A 78 -7.69 -0.70 -15.76
CA THR A 78 -7.91 -2.12 -16.01
C THR A 78 -6.91 -3.01 -15.24
N MET A 79 -7.25 -4.30 -15.10
CA MET A 79 -6.33 -5.30 -14.56
C MET A 79 -5.02 -5.40 -15.36
N ASP A 80 -5.10 -5.33 -16.68
CA ASP A 80 -3.91 -5.50 -17.54
C ASP A 80 -2.97 -4.30 -17.44
N GLU A 81 -3.49 -3.08 -17.30
CA GLU A 81 -2.68 -1.89 -16.99
C GLU A 81 -2.00 -2.04 -15.64
N MET A 82 -2.74 -2.39 -14.58
CA MET A 82 -2.16 -2.60 -13.26
C MET A 82 -1.04 -3.65 -13.27
N LEU A 83 -1.25 -4.76 -13.94
CA LEU A 83 -0.22 -5.81 -14.10
C LEU A 83 0.99 -5.31 -14.88
N MET A 84 0.79 -4.51 -15.94
CA MET A 84 1.87 -3.93 -16.73
C MET A 84 2.74 -3.01 -15.90
N PHE A 85 2.14 -2.07 -15.19
CA PHE A 85 2.86 -1.13 -14.32
C PHE A 85 3.54 -1.85 -13.15
N THR A 86 2.87 -2.81 -12.52
CA THR A 86 3.44 -3.60 -11.41
C THR A 86 4.68 -4.38 -11.86
N ARG A 87 4.65 -4.99 -13.06
CA ARG A 87 5.84 -5.65 -13.64
C ARG A 87 7.00 -4.67 -13.88
N ALA A 88 6.72 -3.45 -14.30
CA ALA A 88 7.75 -2.43 -14.50
C ALA A 88 8.41 -2.04 -13.17
N VAL A 89 7.60 -1.78 -12.14
CA VAL A 89 8.08 -1.45 -10.78
C VAL A 89 8.85 -2.62 -10.18
N ARG A 90 8.38 -3.86 -10.34
CA ARG A 90 9.08 -5.07 -9.85
C ARG A 90 10.50 -5.20 -10.38
N ARG A 91 10.71 -4.85 -11.65
CA ARG A 91 12.06 -4.89 -12.24
C ARG A 91 12.98 -3.80 -11.70
N GLY A 92 12.42 -2.66 -11.26
CA GLY A 92 13.18 -1.52 -10.73
C GLY A 92 13.56 -1.67 -9.25
N GLY A 93 12.64 -2.17 -8.41
CA GLY A 93 12.81 -2.31 -6.96
C GLY A 93 13.04 -3.77 -6.55
N ARG A 94 13.91 -3.99 -5.57
CA ARG A 94 14.22 -5.32 -5.03
C ARG A 94 14.15 -5.39 -3.52
N ARG A 95 14.44 -4.28 -2.83
CA ARG A 95 14.48 -4.21 -1.36
C ARG A 95 13.09 -3.98 -0.77
N ALA A 96 12.38 -2.96 -1.23
CA ALA A 96 11.07 -2.59 -0.70
C ALA A 96 10.04 -3.72 -0.88
N LEU A 97 9.10 -3.87 0.07
CA LEU A 97 7.93 -4.71 -0.12
C LEU A 97 7.10 -4.12 -1.27
N LEU A 98 6.79 -4.93 -2.28
CA LEU A 98 5.98 -4.49 -3.43
C LEU A 98 4.52 -4.86 -3.23
N ALA A 99 3.66 -3.86 -3.14
CA ALA A 99 2.22 -4.02 -3.15
C ALA A 99 1.59 -3.44 -4.43
N ALA A 100 0.44 -3.93 -4.82
CA ALA A 100 -0.32 -3.41 -5.95
C ALA A 100 -1.81 -3.30 -5.61
N ASP A 101 -2.45 -2.24 -6.08
CA ASP A 101 -3.89 -2.09 -5.95
C ASP A 101 -4.63 -3.05 -6.89
N MET A 102 -5.65 -3.67 -6.35
CA MET A 102 -6.64 -4.34 -7.18
C MET A 102 -7.60 -3.28 -7.74
N PRO A 103 -7.66 -3.09 -9.07
CA PRO A 103 -8.45 -2.00 -9.65
C PRO A 103 -9.96 -2.23 -9.46
N TYR A 104 -10.72 -1.16 -9.63
CA TYR A 104 -12.19 -1.22 -9.57
C TYR A 104 -12.75 -2.34 -10.47
N ALA A 105 -13.81 -2.99 -10.01
CA ALA A 105 -14.47 -4.15 -10.62
C ALA A 105 -13.69 -5.48 -10.59
N SER A 106 -12.38 -5.51 -10.29
CA SER A 106 -11.60 -6.75 -10.29
C SER A 106 -11.90 -7.72 -9.12
N TYR A 107 -12.62 -7.25 -8.09
CA TYR A 107 -12.98 -8.03 -6.89
C TYR A 107 -14.37 -7.72 -6.34
N HIS A 108 -15.18 -6.95 -7.08
CA HIS A 108 -16.48 -6.45 -6.60
C HIS A 108 -17.62 -7.41 -6.85
N VAL A 109 -17.53 -8.24 -7.90
CA VAL A 109 -18.63 -9.11 -8.35
C VAL A 109 -18.66 -10.39 -7.52
N ALA A 110 -17.53 -11.06 -7.35
CA ALA A 110 -17.43 -12.29 -6.58
C ALA A 110 -16.04 -12.43 -5.93
N ALA A 111 -15.98 -12.95 -4.71
CA ALA A 111 -14.71 -13.19 -4.02
C ALA A 111 -13.79 -14.14 -4.80
N ALA A 112 -14.33 -15.16 -5.46
CA ALA A 112 -13.54 -16.08 -6.29
C ALA A 112 -12.87 -15.38 -7.49
N GLU A 113 -13.48 -14.35 -8.06
CA GLU A 113 -12.87 -13.54 -9.11
C GLU A 113 -11.74 -12.69 -8.52
N GLY A 114 -11.98 -12.07 -7.36
CA GLY A 114 -10.95 -11.33 -6.63
C GLY A 114 -9.72 -12.20 -6.34
N VAL A 115 -9.89 -13.43 -5.86
CA VAL A 115 -8.78 -14.39 -5.65
C VAL A 115 -8.02 -14.66 -6.93
N ARG A 116 -8.71 -14.95 -8.07
CA ARG A 116 -8.04 -15.17 -9.36
C ARG A 116 -7.22 -13.95 -9.80
N ASN A 117 -7.77 -12.76 -9.65
CA ASN A 117 -7.09 -11.52 -10.00
C ASN A 117 -5.92 -11.22 -9.05
N GLY A 118 -6.05 -11.48 -7.76
CA GLY A 118 -4.94 -11.40 -6.79
C GLY A 118 -3.79 -12.34 -7.14
N LEU A 119 -4.09 -13.59 -7.50
CA LEU A 119 -3.09 -14.56 -7.96
C LEU A 119 -2.34 -14.08 -9.21
N ARG A 120 -2.99 -13.35 -10.12
CA ARG A 120 -2.33 -12.74 -11.29
C ARG A 120 -1.27 -11.72 -10.87
N PHE A 121 -1.56 -10.87 -9.87
CA PHE A 121 -0.56 -9.94 -9.34
C PHE A 121 0.67 -10.65 -8.81
N VAL A 122 0.49 -11.73 -8.05
CA VAL A 122 1.59 -12.51 -7.48
C VAL A 122 2.37 -13.23 -8.60
N LYS A 123 1.69 -13.96 -9.47
CA LYS A 123 2.33 -14.85 -10.47
C LYS A 123 2.87 -14.10 -11.68
N GLU A 124 2.12 -13.13 -12.21
CA GLU A 124 2.46 -12.47 -13.48
C GLU A 124 3.25 -11.18 -13.26
N ALA A 125 3.02 -10.48 -12.13
CA ALA A 125 3.62 -9.18 -11.88
C ALA A 125 4.64 -9.16 -10.72
N GLY A 126 4.69 -10.22 -9.91
CA GLY A 126 5.63 -10.35 -8.79
C GLY A 126 5.31 -9.43 -7.62
N ALA A 127 4.06 -9.02 -7.45
CA ALA A 127 3.60 -8.35 -6.24
C ALA A 127 3.69 -9.30 -5.04
N GLU A 128 3.98 -8.75 -3.87
CA GLU A 128 4.12 -9.50 -2.61
C GLU A 128 2.90 -9.30 -1.71
N ALA A 129 2.07 -8.29 -2.03
CA ALA A 129 0.77 -8.06 -1.43
C ALA A 129 -0.15 -7.37 -2.44
N VAL A 130 -1.47 -7.49 -2.23
CA VAL A 130 -2.48 -6.74 -2.97
C VAL A 130 -3.28 -5.86 -2.03
N LYS A 131 -3.69 -4.65 -2.49
CA LYS A 131 -4.55 -3.77 -1.69
C LYS A 131 -5.99 -3.82 -2.20
N VAL A 132 -6.94 -3.85 -1.28
CA VAL A 132 -8.38 -3.83 -1.54
C VAL A 132 -9.07 -2.76 -0.72
N GLU A 133 -10.07 -2.09 -1.31
CA GLU A 133 -10.82 -1.01 -0.68
C GLU A 133 -12.15 -1.49 -0.10
N GLY A 134 -12.43 -1.08 1.12
CA GLY A 134 -13.64 -1.35 1.88
C GLY A 134 -13.36 -2.01 3.22
N GLY A 135 -14.34 -1.98 4.11
CA GLY A 135 -14.29 -2.54 5.46
C GLY A 135 -14.89 -3.95 5.54
N ARG A 136 -15.84 -4.14 6.46
CA ARG A 136 -16.53 -5.43 6.72
C ARG A 136 -17.15 -6.08 5.48
N ASN A 137 -17.53 -5.29 4.49
CA ASN A 137 -18.03 -5.82 3.21
C ASN A 137 -16.97 -6.52 2.35
N ARG A 138 -15.70 -6.54 2.79
CA ARG A 138 -14.58 -7.23 2.14
C ARG A 138 -14.05 -8.42 2.93
N VAL A 139 -14.59 -8.72 4.10
CA VAL A 139 -14.14 -9.80 4.99
C VAL A 139 -14.06 -11.13 4.24
N GLU A 140 -15.13 -11.58 3.57
CA GLU A 140 -15.13 -12.82 2.79
C GLU A 140 -14.02 -12.85 1.72
N LEU A 141 -13.78 -11.73 1.05
CA LEU A 141 -12.73 -11.63 0.05
C LEU A 141 -11.33 -11.78 0.68
N VAL A 142 -11.09 -11.08 1.80
CA VAL A 142 -9.81 -11.11 2.51
C VAL A 142 -9.53 -12.51 3.03
N GLU A 143 -10.49 -13.17 3.68
CA GLU A 143 -10.37 -14.55 4.14
C GLU A 143 -9.99 -15.50 3.01
N ARG A 144 -10.71 -15.45 1.87
CA ARG A 144 -10.43 -16.31 0.72
C ARG A 144 -9.10 -16.02 0.05
N MET A 145 -8.64 -14.77 0.05
CA MET A 145 -7.31 -14.42 -0.44
C MET A 145 -6.22 -14.95 0.50
N THR A 146 -6.42 -14.81 1.81
CA THR A 146 -5.50 -15.32 2.83
C THR A 146 -5.39 -16.85 2.75
N ASP A 147 -6.51 -17.56 2.60
CA ASP A 147 -6.52 -19.00 2.38
C ASP A 147 -5.79 -19.43 1.08
N ALA A 148 -5.76 -18.54 0.09
CA ALA A 148 -5.03 -18.75 -1.16
C ALA A 148 -3.57 -18.24 -1.11
N GLU A 149 -3.00 -17.98 0.08
CA GLU A 149 -1.63 -17.51 0.31
C GLU A 149 -1.34 -16.12 -0.30
N ILE A 150 -2.38 -15.30 -0.50
CA ILE A 150 -2.23 -13.93 -0.98
C ILE A 150 -2.24 -12.99 0.23
N SER A 151 -1.16 -12.24 0.42
CA SER A 151 -1.10 -11.20 1.45
C SER A 151 -1.99 -10.02 1.07
N VAL A 152 -2.89 -9.60 1.96
CA VAL A 152 -3.87 -8.54 1.69
C VAL A 152 -3.59 -7.32 2.56
N ILE A 153 -3.55 -6.15 1.92
CA ILE A 153 -3.56 -4.84 2.55
C ILE A 153 -5.00 -4.32 2.48
N GLY A 154 -5.61 -4.06 3.64
CA GLY A 154 -6.91 -3.41 3.70
C GLY A 154 -6.79 -1.90 3.47
N HIS A 155 -7.87 -1.25 3.00
CA HIS A 155 -7.92 0.20 2.84
C HIS A 155 -9.29 0.73 3.22
N ILE A 156 -9.35 1.58 4.25
CA ILE A 156 -10.58 2.19 4.76
C ILE A 156 -10.43 3.72 4.90
N GLY A 157 -11.56 4.39 5.11
CA GLY A 157 -11.65 5.84 5.13
C GLY A 157 -12.13 6.37 3.79
N VAL A 158 -11.40 7.27 3.17
CA VAL A 158 -11.62 7.65 1.77
C VAL A 158 -11.19 6.49 0.90
N THR A 159 -12.11 5.95 0.13
CA THR A 159 -11.86 4.87 -0.82
C THR A 159 -12.13 5.40 -2.22
N PRO A 160 -11.07 5.72 -3.02
CA PRO A 160 -11.21 6.30 -4.35
C PRO A 160 -12.14 5.54 -5.29
N GLN A 161 -12.17 4.22 -5.19
CA GLN A 161 -13.08 3.37 -5.97
C GLN A 161 -14.57 3.55 -5.59
N SER A 162 -14.85 4.15 -4.43
CA SER A 162 -16.22 4.50 -4.01
C SER A 162 -16.59 5.96 -4.33
N LEU A 163 -15.85 6.64 -5.20
CA LEU A 163 -15.98 8.07 -5.49
C LEU A 163 -17.42 8.51 -5.75
N HIS A 164 -18.14 7.77 -6.60
CA HIS A 164 -19.53 8.08 -6.93
C HIS A 164 -20.49 7.87 -5.76
N ARG A 165 -20.25 6.87 -4.91
CA ARG A 165 -21.06 6.60 -3.72
C ARG A 165 -20.84 7.65 -2.62
N ILE A 166 -19.59 8.09 -2.44
CA ILE A 166 -19.20 9.07 -1.40
C ILE A 166 -19.48 10.50 -1.86
N GLY A 167 -19.54 10.74 -3.17
CA GLY A 167 -19.73 12.08 -3.75
C GLY A 167 -18.48 12.96 -3.69
N GLY A 168 -17.31 12.36 -3.85
CA GLY A 168 -15.99 13.03 -3.88
C GLY A 168 -15.04 12.59 -2.77
N TYR A 169 -13.83 13.14 -2.78
CA TYR A 169 -12.80 12.91 -1.77
C TYR A 169 -13.11 13.68 -0.50
N ARG A 170 -13.86 13.07 0.43
CA ARG A 170 -14.29 13.71 1.68
C ARG A 170 -13.81 12.89 2.87
N VAL A 171 -13.25 13.58 3.88
CA VAL A 171 -12.84 12.97 5.16
C VAL A 171 -13.98 12.15 5.75
N GLN A 172 -13.70 10.89 6.04
CA GLN A 172 -14.61 9.90 6.64
C GLN A 172 -14.42 9.84 8.16
N GLY A 173 -15.43 9.31 8.90
CA GLY A 173 -15.29 9.14 10.36
C GLY A 173 -15.48 10.42 11.18
N LYS A 174 -16.18 11.45 10.68
CA LYS A 174 -16.37 12.73 11.38
C LYS A 174 -17.37 12.69 12.53
N SER A 175 -18.32 11.75 12.53
CA SER A 175 -19.24 11.54 13.64
C SER A 175 -18.80 10.38 14.50
N VAL A 176 -19.24 10.31 15.75
CA VAL A 176 -18.92 9.22 16.66
C VAL A 176 -19.30 7.85 16.04
N ALA A 177 -20.51 7.72 15.53
CA ALA A 177 -20.97 6.49 14.89
C ALA A 177 -20.12 6.13 13.65
N ALA A 178 -19.73 7.10 12.84
CA ALA A 178 -18.87 6.84 11.68
C ALA A 178 -17.42 6.47 12.09
N ALA A 179 -16.92 7.02 13.17
CA ALA A 179 -15.62 6.65 13.75
C ALA A 179 -15.65 5.22 14.30
N GLU A 180 -16.70 4.84 15.05
CA GLU A 180 -16.90 3.48 15.56
C GLU A 180 -16.98 2.46 14.43
N MET A 181 -17.71 2.78 13.34
CA MET A 181 -17.78 1.92 12.15
C MET A 181 -16.41 1.69 11.52
N LEU A 182 -15.53 2.71 11.46
CA LEU A 182 -14.18 2.56 10.91
C LEU A 182 -13.31 1.67 11.80
N VAL A 183 -13.44 1.76 13.12
CA VAL A 183 -12.74 0.88 14.07
C VAL A 183 -13.21 -0.57 13.88
N GLU A 184 -14.54 -0.81 13.81
CA GLU A 184 -15.08 -2.14 13.55
C GLU A 184 -14.65 -2.71 12.20
N ASP A 185 -14.59 -1.88 11.16
CA ASP A 185 -14.10 -2.26 9.83
C ASP A 185 -12.62 -2.68 9.88
N ALA A 186 -11.79 -1.93 10.62
CA ALA A 186 -10.37 -2.21 10.80
C ALA A 186 -10.13 -3.56 11.50
N LEU A 187 -10.82 -3.79 12.63
CA LEU A 187 -10.73 -5.03 13.40
C LEU A 187 -11.22 -6.25 12.60
N ALA A 188 -12.29 -6.07 11.82
CA ALA A 188 -12.82 -7.14 10.98
C ALA A 188 -11.85 -7.53 9.84
N LEU A 189 -11.17 -6.55 9.23
CA LEU A 189 -10.17 -6.83 8.21
C LEU A 189 -8.94 -7.52 8.79
N GLU A 190 -8.46 -7.11 9.96
CA GLU A 190 -7.37 -7.80 10.65
C GLU A 190 -7.76 -9.24 10.98
N SER A 191 -8.95 -9.46 11.54
CA SER A 191 -9.46 -10.79 11.87
C SER A 191 -9.59 -11.69 10.65
N ALA A 192 -9.90 -11.12 9.47
CA ALA A 192 -9.98 -11.83 8.21
C ALA A 192 -8.59 -12.19 7.61
N GLY A 193 -7.50 -11.70 8.21
CA GLY A 193 -6.13 -12.02 7.80
C GLY A 193 -5.42 -10.91 7.00
N ALA A 194 -5.94 -9.68 6.99
CA ALA A 194 -5.19 -8.56 6.46
C ALA A 194 -3.85 -8.38 7.19
N VAL A 195 -2.78 -8.11 6.46
CA VAL A 195 -1.42 -8.02 7.01
C VAL A 195 -0.99 -6.58 7.29
N LEU A 196 -1.73 -5.60 6.78
CA LEU A 196 -1.49 -4.17 6.89
C LEU A 196 -2.79 -3.43 6.55
N LEU A 197 -2.98 -2.22 7.11
CA LEU A 197 -4.14 -1.39 6.84
C LEU A 197 -3.75 0.02 6.42
N VAL A 198 -4.29 0.50 5.30
CA VAL A 198 -4.20 1.90 4.88
C VAL A 198 -5.38 2.67 5.45
N LEU A 199 -5.10 3.81 6.07
CA LEU A 199 -6.07 4.77 6.60
C LEU A 199 -5.99 6.06 5.79
N GLU A 200 -7.00 6.33 4.95
CA GLU A 200 -7.00 7.53 4.11
C GLU A 200 -8.08 8.51 4.52
N GLY A 201 -7.67 9.79 4.71
CA GLY A 201 -8.61 10.88 4.92
C GLY A 201 -9.57 10.66 6.10
N VAL A 202 -9.04 10.20 7.24
CA VAL A 202 -9.77 10.03 8.50
C VAL A 202 -9.26 11.01 9.55
N PRO A 203 -10.06 11.43 10.55
CA PRO A 203 -9.58 12.26 11.65
C PRO A 203 -8.41 11.57 12.38
N ARG A 204 -7.40 12.36 12.77
CA ARG A 204 -6.21 11.83 13.44
C ARG A 204 -6.51 11.02 14.70
N GLU A 205 -7.53 11.41 15.46
CA GLU A 205 -7.94 10.74 16.69
C GLU A 205 -8.54 9.34 16.39
N VAL A 206 -9.23 9.21 15.27
CA VAL A 206 -9.76 7.93 14.78
C VAL A 206 -8.62 7.03 14.30
N ALA A 207 -7.68 7.59 13.52
CA ALA A 207 -6.51 6.87 13.07
C ALA A 207 -5.63 6.40 14.25
N ALA A 208 -5.40 7.27 15.25
CA ALA A 208 -4.69 6.91 16.47
C ALA A 208 -5.34 5.74 17.22
N LYS A 209 -6.68 5.79 17.37
CA LYS A 209 -7.45 4.71 18.02
C LYS A 209 -7.31 3.40 17.24
N ILE A 210 -7.51 3.41 15.94
CA ILE A 210 -7.37 2.22 15.09
C ILE A 210 -5.94 1.65 15.20
N THR A 211 -4.93 2.51 15.10
CA THR A 211 -3.52 2.09 15.20
C THR A 211 -3.19 1.42 16.54
N ALA A 212 -3.77 1.92 17.64
CA ALA A 212 -3.57 1.36 18.96
C ALA A 212 -4.30 0.02 19.17
N GLU A 213 -5.45 -0.20 18.53
CA GLU A 213 -6.26 -1.41 18.67
C GLU A 213 -5.77 -2.57 17.78
N LEU A 214 -5.14 -2.26 16.63
CA LEU A 214 -4.65 -3.28 15.70
C LEU A 214 -3.24 -3.79 16.09
N THR A 215 -2.99 -5.05 15.79
CA THR A 215 -1.65 -5.67 15.87
C THR A 215 -0.88 -5.53 14.55
N ILE A 216 -1.59 -5.44 13.42
CA ILE A 216 -1.00 -5.20 12.10
C ILE A 216 -0.63 -3.73 11.91
N PRO A 217 0.40 -3.41 11.08
CA PRO A 217 0.79 -2.04 10.81
C PRO A 217 -0.31 -1.21 10.14
N THR A 218 -0.39 0.08 10.50
CA THR A 218 -1.24 1.08 9.85
C THR A 218 -0.40 2.06 9.06
N ILE A 219 -0.82 2.38 7.82
CA ILE A 219 -0.20 3.39 6.96
C ILE A 219 -1.19 4.50 6.70
N GLY A 220 -0.85 5.71 7.13
CA GLY A 220 -1.71 6.89 6.98
C GLY A 220 -1.47 7.65 5.69
N ILE A 221 -2.54 8.20 5.13
CA ILE A 221 -2.51 9.28 4.14
C ILE A 221 -3.63 10.26 4.46
N GLY A 222 -3.28 11.49 4.85
CA GLY A 222 -4.25 12.44 5.36
C GLY A 222 -4.99 11.96 6.63
N ALA A 223 -4.30 11.17 7.48
CA ALA A 223 -4.86 10.54 8.68
C ALA A 223 -4.13 10.92 9.98
N GLY A 224 -3.22 11.90 9.92
CA GLY A 224 -2.39 12.32 11.07
C GLY A 224 -1.13 11.48 11.24
N PRO A 225 -0.26 11.89 12.17
CA PRO A 225 1.07 11.28 12.35
C PRO A 225 1.08 10.03 13.23
N GLU A 226 -0.02 9.63 13.83
CA GLU A 226 -0.10 8.55 14.81
C GLU A 226 -0.16 7.14 14.19
N CYS A 227 -0.27 7.03 12.85
CA CYS A 227 -0.12 5.75 12.16
C CYS A 227 1.33 5.25 12.24
N ASP A 228 1.54 3.93 12.14
CA ASP A 228 2.87 3.31 12.16
C ASP A 228 3.74 3.74 10.96
N GLY A 229 3.12 4.18 9.89
CA GLY A 229 3.79 4.70 8.69
C GLY A 229 2.94 5.71 7.93
N GLN A 230 3.55 6.30 6.89
CA GLN A 230 2.90 7.27 5.99
C GLN A 230 3.18 6.88 4.54
N ILE A 231 2.19 7.12 3.66
CA ILE A 231 2.33 6.95 2.21
C ILE A 231 2.05 8.28 1.49
N LEU A 232 2.86 8.55 0.46
CA LEU A 232 2.73 9.66 -0.48
C LEU A 232 2.73 9.15 -1.91
#